data_57601f93bcc6f3d623f1408fdbd9db4a
#
_entry.id   57601f93bcc6f3d623f1408fdbd9db4a
#
_cell.length_a   1.000
_cell.length_b   1.000
_cell.length_c   1.000
_cell.angle_alpha   90.00
_cell.angle_beta   90.00
_cell.angle_gamma   90.00
#
_symmetry.space_group_name_H-M   'P 1'
#
loop_
_entity.id
_entity.type
_entity.pdbx_description
1 polymer ?
#
loop_
_entity_poly.entity_id
_entity_poly.type
_entity_poly.pdbx_seq_one_letter_code
_entity_poly.pdbx_strand_id
1 'polypeptide(L)'
;MSEHKFPTEIIDLPSKGLLYPKDSPLAEGKIEVKYMTTKEEDILMSDNLIKKGLVVDKLLDNLIVTNGVKQEDLVLGDKNAVLVAARILAYGPDYTVEIPNPSDIENMVEHTFDLSKCPFKELPKKVKFNHENSFEYTTDVGKNKIKFKLLTGKEESLITKDIEQSKKYGYNTEITTRLRHMITDVDGDSKPENINDFVQNLLARDSRAFRNYVAEITPDIDLEQEVEIGGESVNVSIPLTAEFLWPQTI
;
A
#
# COMPACT_ATOMS: atom_id res chain seq x y z
N MET A 1 9.19 32.52 -17.57
CA MET A 1 9.86 31.29 -17.09
C MET A 1 9.39 30.18 -17.99
N SER A 2 10.29 29.52 -18.73
CA SER A 2 9.91 28.34 -19.55
C SER A 2 9.44 27.26 -18.58
N GLU A 3 8.17 26.84 -18.67
CA GLU A 3 7.71 25.62 -18.03
C GLU A 3 8.53 24.46 -18.61
N HIS A 4 9.50 23.96 -17.85
CA HIS A 4 10.17 22.72 -18.19
C HIS A 4 9.12 21.61 -18.09
N LYS A 5 8.67 21.15 -19.24
CA LYS A 5 7.76 20.02 -19.34
C LYS A 5 8.61 18.77 -19.08
N PHE A 6 8.50 18.21 -17.86
CA PHE A 6 9.17 16.96 -17.52
C PHE A 6 8.51 15.80 -18.28
N PRO A 7 9.26 14.76 -18.66
CA PRO A 7 8.68 13.55 -19.22
C PRO A 7 7.76 12.89 -18.19
N THR A 8 6.64 12.33 -18.67
CA THR A 8 5.64 11.65 -17.87
C THR A 8 5.38 10.27 -18.44
N GLU A 9 4.86 9.36 -17.60
CA GLU A 9 4.44 8.02 -17.98
C GLU A 9 3.05 7.74 -17.40
N ILE A 10 2.23 6.99 -18.14
CA ILE A 10 0.92 6.55 -17.70
C ILE A 10 1.07 5.16 -17.07
N ILE A 11 0.69 5.04 -15.81
CA ILE A 11 0.79 3.83 -15.01
C ILE A 11 -0.59 3.22 -14.87
N ASP A 12 -0.73 1.93 -15.17
CA ASP A 12 -1.93 1.17 -14.89
C ASP A 12 -2.04 0.88 -13.38
N LEU A 13 -3.26 0.94 -12.85
CA LEU A 13 -3.54 0.72 -11.44
C LEU A 13 -4.07 -0.70 -11.20
N PRO A 14 -3.60 -1.43 -10.16
CA PRO A 14 -4.10 -2.75 -9.78
C PRO A 14 -5.61 -2.81 -9.59
N SER A 15 -6.23 -1.75 -9.03
CA SER A 15 -7.68 -1.62 -8.86
C SER A 15 -8.46 -1.54 -10.17
N LYS A 16 -7.78 -1.26 -11.29
CA LYS A 16 -8.40 -0.99 -12.60
C LYS A 16 -9.47 0.12 -12.53
N GLY A 17 -9.35 1.04 -11.57
CA GLY A 17 -10.30 2.13 -11.34
C GLY A 17 -11.60 1.73 -10.65
N LEU A 18 -11.80 0.45 -10.35
CA LEU A 18 -13.08 -0.10 -9.87
C LEU A 18 -13.41 0.29 -8.40
N LEU A 19 -12.48 0.88 -7.69
CA LEU A 19 -12.64 1.34 -6.29
C LEU A 19 -12.88 2.85 -6.19
N TYR A 20 -12.86 3.57 -7.30
CA TYR A 20 -13.04 5.01 -7.34
C TYR A 20 -14.39 5.40 -7.95
N PRO A 21 -15.00 6.50 -7.49
CA PRO A 21 -16.22 7.03 -8.12
C PRO A 21 -16.02 7.25 -9.62
N LYS A 22 -17.08 7.06 -10.39
CA LYS A 22 -17.04 7.14 -11.87
C LYS A 22 -16.60 8.50 -12.42
N ASP A 23 -16.79 9.55 -11.65
CA ASP A 23 -16.36 10.92 -11.96
C ASP A 23 -14.94 11.25 -11.51
N SER A 24 -14.28 10.31 -10.81
CA SER A 24 -12.89 10.43 -10.42
C SER A 24 -11.96 10.25 -11.62
N PRO A 25 -10.87 11.03 -11.74
CA PRO A 25 -9.82 10.78 -12.73
C PRO A 25 -9.21 9.36 -12.64
N LEU A 26 -9.27 8.73 -11.45
CA LEU A 26 -8.76 7.37 -11.20
C LEU A 26 -9.72 6.27 -11.68
N ALA A 27 -10.96 6.60 -12.09
CA ALA A 27 -11.95 5.60 -12.54
C ALA A 27 -11.55 4.87 -13.82
N GLU A 28 -10.64 5.46 -14.62
CA GLU A 28 -10.07 4.82 -15.80
C GLU A 28 -9.01 3.76 -15.48
N GLY A 29 -8.64 3.61 -14.20
CA GLY A 29 -7.61 2.66 -13.75
C GLY A 29 -6.20 3.05 -14.16
N LYS A 30 -5.96 4.33 -14.37
CA LYS A 30 -4.67 4.88 -14.81
C LYS A 30 -4.33 6.14 -14.04
N ILE A 31 -3.03 6.40 -13.93
CA ILE A 31 -2.49 7.61 -13.32
C ILE A 31 -1.26 8.07 -14.09
N GLU A 32 -1.08 9.36 -14.24
CA GLU A 32 0.09 9.95 -14.89
C GLU A 32 1.11 10.38 -13.83
N VAL A 33 2.36 9.95 -14.02
CA VAL A 33 3.48 10.17 -13.11
C VAL A 33 4.65 10.76 -13.90
N LYS A 34 5.29 11.81 -13.37
CA LYS A 34 6.51 12.37 -13.97
C LYS A 34 7.74 11.60 -13.49
N TYR A 35 8.80 11.65 -14.28
CA TYR A 35 10.10 11.13 -13.90
C TYR A 35 10.68 11.93 -12.70
N MET A 36 11.39 11.23 -11.81
CA MET A 36 12.14 11.88 -10.74
C MET A 36 13.27 12.75 -11.29
N THR A 37 13.54 13.84 -10.58
CA THR A 37 14.68 14.70 -10.80
C THR A 37 15.49 14.78 -9.49
N THR A 38 16.66 15.41 -9.53
CA THR A 38 17.46 15.66 -8.32
C THR A 38 16.69 16.38 -7.21
N LYS A 39 15.65 17.14 -7.56
CA LYS A 39 14.75 17.76 -6.57
C LYS A 39 13.97 16.70 -5.76
N GLU A 40 13.51 15.64 -6.39
CA GLU A 40 12.84 14.54 -5.73
C GLU A 40 13.84 13.68 -4.93
N GLU A 41 15.09 13.56 -5.38
CA GLU A 41 16.17 12.93 -4.59
C GLU A 41 16.47 13.73 -3.31
N ASP A 42 16.44 15.06 -3.35
CA ASP A 42 16.56 15.90 -2.13
C ASP A 42 15.42 15.63 -1.13
N ILE A 43 14.20 15.34 -1.62
CA ILE A 43 13.07 14.92 -0.76
C ILE A 43 13.40 13.61 -0.07
N LEU A 44 13.92 12.61 -0.80
CA LEU A 44 14.31 11.30 -0.27
C LEU A 44 15.41 11.41 0.80
N MET A 45 16.33 12.37 0.64
CA MET A 45 17.45 12.59 1.58
C MET A 45 17.08 13.51 2.75
N SER A 46 15.83 13.96 2.86
CA SER A 46 15.40 14.87 3.92
C SER A 46 15.23 14.17 5.27
N ASP A 47 16.20 14.30 6.17
CA ASP A 47 16.15 13.75 7.53
C ASP A 47 14.86 14.09 8.28
N ASN A 48 14.31 15.28 8.07
CA ASN A 48 13.09 15.73 8.74
C ASN A 48 11.85 14.98 8.23
N LEU A 49 11.78 14.71 6.92
CA LEU A 49 10.68 13.92 6.34
C LEU A 49 10.81 12.45 6.70
N ILE A 50 12.03 11.89 6.70
CA ILE A 50 12.31 10.51 7.09
C ILE A 50 11.89 10.29 8.55
N LYS A 51 12.34 11.13 9.48
CA LYS A 51 11.98 11.05 10.91
C LYS A 51 10.49 11.16 11.19
N LYS A 52 9.75 11.85 10.32
CA LYS A 52 8.29 12.00 10.40
C LYS A 52 7.52 10.91 9.65
N GLY A 53 8.19 10.00 8.95
CA GLY A 53 7.55 8.99 8.10
C GLY A 53 6.80 9.58 6.89
N LEU A 54 7.12 10.81 6.47
CA LEU A 54 6.38 11.55 5.43
C LEU A 54 7.09 11.59 4.07
N VAL A 55 8.26 10.95 3.96
CA VAL A 55 9.11 11.06 2.77
C VAL A 55 8.43 10.48 1.53
N VAL A 56 7.82 9.30 1.63
CA VAL A 56 7.14 8.62 0.52
C VAL A 56 5.92 9.42 0.06
N ASP A 57 5.09 9.87 1.01
CA ASP A 57 3.90 10.66 0.71
C ASP A 57 4.26 11.95 -0.02
N LYS A 58 5.29 12.64 0.47
CA LYS A 58 5.76 13.89 -0.13
C LYS A 58 6.37 13.68 -1.50
N LEU A 59 7.08 12.57 -1.70
CA LEU A 59 7.60 12.19 -3.00
C LEU A 59 6.47 11.95 -3.99
N LEU A 60 5.51 11.09 -3.66
CA LEU A 60 4.41 10.75 -4.54
C LEU A 60 3.54 11.98 -4.88
N ASP A 61 3.27 12.88 -3.93
CA ASP A 61 2.59 14.15 -4.20
C ASP A 61 3.31 15.03 -5.22
N ASN A 62 4.65 14.92 -5.31
CA ASN A 62 5.43 15.66 -6.32
C ASN A 62 5.50 14.93 -7.67
N LEU A 63 5.37 13.61 -7.69
CA LEU A 63 5.47 12.80 -8.90
C LEU A 63 4.13 12.66 -9.63
N ILE A 64 3.02 12.58 -8.91
CA ILE A 64 1.67 12.48 -9.51
C ILE A 64 1.33 13.81 -10.19
N VAL A 65 1.04 13.73 -11.50
CA VAL A 65 0.66 14.90 -12.31
C VAL A 65 -0.77 14.84 -12.80
N THR A 66 -1.48 13.74 -12.56
CA THR A 66 -2.92 13.62 -12.82
C THR A 66 -3.67 14.70 -12.05
N ASN A 67 -4.39 15.55 -12.79
CA ASN A 67 -5.05 16.72 -12.20
C ASN A 67 -6.09 16.32 -11.15
N GLY A 68 -6.02 16.96 -9.97
CA GLY A 68 -6.95 16.75 -8.86
C GLY A 68 -6.74 15.45 -8.09
N VAL A 69 -5.64 14.72 -8.33
CA VAL A 69 -5.29 13.48 -7.61
C VAL A 69 -4.06 13.70 -6.74
N LYS A 70 -4.12 13.19 -5.52
CA LYS A 70 -2.99 13.12 -4.56
C LYS A 70 -2.74 11.69 -4.15
N GLN A 71 -1.57 11.42 -3.57
CA GLN A 71 -1.24 10.10 -3.03
C GLN A 71 -2.23 9.62 -1.96
N GLU A 72 -2.83 10.56 -1.20
CA GLU A 72 -3.80 10.25 -0.16
C GLU A 72 -5.14 9.70 -0.70
N ASP A 73 -5.45 9.93 -1.97
CA ASP A 73 -6.67 9.45 -2.63
C ASP A 73 -6.55 7.99 -3.10
N LEU A 74 -5.30 7.49 -3.25
CA LEU A 74 -5.04 6.15 -3.75
C LEU A 74 -5.32 5.09 -2.69
N VAL A 75 -6.01 4.01 -3.07
CA VAL A 75 -6.01 2.78 -2.25
C VAL A 75 -4.59 2.24 -2.16
N LEU A 76 -4.26 1.55 -1.06
CA LEU A 76 -2.86 1.20 -0.76
C LEU A 76 -2.18 0.40 -1.87
N GLY A 77 -2.87 -0.56 -2.47
CA GLY A 77 -2.27 -1.34 -3.56
C GLY A 77 -1.97 -0.51 -4.81
N ASP A 78 -2.83 0.45 -5.16
CA ASP A 78 -2.55 1.38 -6.26
C ASP A 78 -1.38 2.30 -5.91
N LYS A 79 -1.29 2.75 -4.65
CA LYS A 79 -0.14 3.53 -4.16
C LYS A 79 1.16 2.74 -4.25
N ASN A 80 1.14 1.43 -3.91
CA ASN A 80 2.30 0.54 -4.05
C ASN A 80 2.74 0.42 -5.52
N ALA A 81 1.80 0.25 -6.45
CA ALA A 81 2.11 0.17 -7.88
C ALA A 81 2.74 1.47 -8.41
N VAL A 82 2.22 2.63 -7.97
CA VAL A 82 2.82 3.94 -8.32
C VAL A 82 4.23 4.07 -7.74
N LEU A 83 4.47 3.57 -6.54
CA LEU A 83 5.78 3.58 -5.90
C LEU A 83 6.80 2.73 -6.67
N VAL A 84 6.40 1.52 -7.07
CA VAL A 84 7.25 0.62 -7.89
C VAL A 84 7.55 1.25 -9.25
N ALA A 85 6.53 1.81 -9.90
CA ALA A 85 6.71 2.51 -11.17
C ALA A 85 7.65 3.71 -11.04
N ALA A 86 7.50 4.53 -10.01
CA ALA A 86 8.39 5.65 -9.75
C ALA A 86 9.85 5.22 -9.57
N ARG A 87 10.09 4.07 -8.90
CA ARG A 87 11.41 3.47 -8.74
C ARG A 87 11.99 3.03 -10.08
N ILE A 88 11.19 2.33 -10.90
CA ILE A 88 11.61 1.87 -12.24
C ILE A 88 11.96 3.06 -13.14
N LEU A 89 11.13 4.11 -13.13
CA LEU A 89 11.35 5.30 -13.96
C LEU A 89 12.60 6.08 -13.53
N ALA A 90 12.98 6.03 -12.25
CA ALA A 90 14.14 6.74 -11.74
C ALA A 90 15.46 5.99 -11.96
N TYR A 91 15.47 4.69 -11.67
CA TYR A 91 16.71 3.92 -11.52
C TYR A 91 16.74 2.64 -12.34
N GLY A 92 15.71 2.39 -13.17
CA GLY A 92 15.57 1.16 -13.95
C GLY A 92 14.88 0.02 -13.18
N PRO A 93 14.58 -1.09 -13.87
CA PRO A 93 13.82 -2.20 -13.30
C PRO A 93 14.62 -3.07 -12.32
N ASP A 94 15.93 -3.04 -12.38
CA ASP A 94 16.78 -3.87 -11.54
C ASP A 94 16.84 -3.32 -10.12
N TYR A 95 16.51 -4.18 -9.14
CA TYR A 95 16.55 -3.85 -7.72
C TYR A 95 17.38 -4.90 -6.97
N THR A 96 18.59 -4.51 -6.56
CA THR A 96 19.52 -5.38 -5.87
C THR A 96 19.40 -5.17 -4.36
N VAL A 97 19.26 -6.26 -3.61
CA VAL A 97 19.18 -6.28 -2.14
C VAL A 97 19.89 -7.50 -1.58
N GLU A 98 20.28 -7.41 -0.32
CA GLU A 98 20.75 -8.56 0.45
C GLU A 98 19.56 -9.30 1.07
N ILE A 99 19.48 -10.60 0.81
CA ILE A 99 18.44 -11.49 1.36
C ILE A 99 19.11 -12.63 2.16
N PRO A 100 18.46 -13.15 3.21
CA PRO A 100 19.02 -14.25 3.99
C PRO A 100 19.19 -15.51 3.13
N ASN A 101 20.33 -16.17 3.25
CA ASN A 101 20.55 -17.49 2.65
C ASN A 101 19.70 -18.54 3.39
N PRO A 102 18.80 -19.29 2.71
CA PRO A 102 17.97 -20.31 3.37
C PRO A 102 18.76 -21.40 4.07
N SER A 103 19.91 -21.77 3.51
CA SER A 103 20.79 -22.81 4.06
C SER A 103 21.67 -22.31 5.20
N ASP A 104 21.84 -20.98 5.36
CA ASP A 104 22.63 -20.35 6.40
C ASP A 104 22.12 -18.92 6.65
N ILE A 105 21.16 -18.79 7.55
CA ILE A 105 20.41 -17.54 7.81
C ILE A 105 21.33 -16.39 8.31
N GLU A 106 22.51 -16.69 8.83
CA GLU A 106 23.50 -15.68 9.25
C GLU A 106 24.24 -15.07 8.05
N ASN A 107 24.23 -15.75 6.90
CA ASN A 107 24.81 -15.26 5.67
C ASN A 107 23.77 -14.59 4.78
N MET A 108 24.04 -13.34 4.38
CA MET A 108 23.25 -12.60 3.41
C MET A 108 23.82 -12.83 2.02
N VAL A 109 22.92 -12.96 1.04
CA VAL A 109 23.26 -13.11 -0.38
C VAL A 109 22.68 -11.96 -1.15
N GLU A 110 23.50 -11.32 -1.97
CA GLU A 110 23.03 -10.29 -2.90
C GLU A 110 22.19 -10.92 -4.01
N HIS A 111 20.99 -10.38 -4.22
CA HIS A 111 20.09 -10.81 -5.28
C HIS A 111 19.48 -9.60 -5.98
N THR A 112 19.37 -9.68 -7.32
CA THR A 112 18.77 -8.63 -8.16
C THR A 112 17.40 -9.08 -8.64
N PHE A 113 16.38 -8.34 -8.23
CA PHE A 113 14.99 -8.50 -8.68
C PHE A 113 14.73 -7.64 -9.91
N ASP A 114 13.96 -8.16 -10.85
CA ASP A 114 13.42 -7.39 -11.98
C ASP A 114 11.99 -6.92 -11.63
N LEU A 115 11.88 -5.67 -11.22
CA LEU A 115 10.61 -5.06 -10.80
C LEU A 115 9.57 -5.01 -11.93
N SER A 116 10.00 -5.04 -13.21
CA SER A 116 9.08 -5.03 -14.34
C SER A 116 8.32 -6.35 -14.50
N LYS A 117 8.75 -7.40 -13.81
CA LYS A 117 8.11 -8.72 -13.81
C LYS A 117 7.10 -8.91 -12.68
N CYS A 118 6.95 -7.92 -11.78
CA CYS A 118 5.95 -7.97 -10.72
C CYS A 118 4.55 -7.79 -11.31
N PRO A 119 3.68 -8.83 -11.35
CA PRO A 119 2.34 -8.71 -11.90
C PRO A 119 1.41 -8.01 -10.93
N PHE A 120 0.26 -7.56 -11.41
CA PHE A 120 -0.82 -7.19 -10.52
C PHE A 120 -1.50 -8.44 -9.98
N LYS A 121 -1.85 -8.41 -8.70
CA LYS A 121 -2.63 -9.45 -8.06
C LYS A 121 -4.00 -9.60 -8.77
N GLU A 122 -4.38 -10.83 -9.07
CA GLU A 122 -5.68 -11.07 -9.68
C GLU A 122 -6.82 -10.73 -8.71
N LEU A 123 -7.75 -9.90 -9.18
CA LEU A 123 -8.95 -9.56 -8.42
C LEU A 123 -9.91 -10.77 -8.35
N PRO A 124 -10.45 -11.09 -7.16
CA PRO A 124 -11.35 -12.25 -7.01
C PRO A 124 -12.63 -12.06 -7.83
N LYS A 125 -12.96 -13.00 -8.71
CA LYS A 125 -14.16 -12.97 -9.58
C LYS A 125 -15.47 -12.94 -8.81
N LYS A 126 -15.47 -13.38 -7.53
CA LYS A 126 -16.66 -13.44 -6.67
C LYS A 126 -17.01 -12.09 -6.02
N VAL A 127 -16.07 -11.16 -5.98
CA VAL A 127 -16.25 -9.84 -5.36
C VAL A 127 -16.71 -8.85 -6.41
N LYS A 128 -17.81 -8.17 -6.15
CA LYS A 128 -18.30 -7.11 -7.05
C LYS A 128 -17.65 -5.79 -6.68
N PHE A 129 -16.83 -5.29 -7.57
CA PHE A 129 -16.29 -3.95 -7.53
C PHE A 129 -17.23 -3.04 -8.35
N ASN A 130 -17.77 -2.00 -7.74
CA ASN A 130 -18.86 -1.21 -8.30
C ASN A 130 -18.57 0.31 -8.39
N HIS A 131 -17.31 0.70 -8.46
CA HIS A 131 -16.86 2.09 -8.37
C HIS A 131 -17.19 2.76 -7.03
N GLU A 132 -17.34 1.95 -6.00
CA GLU A 132 -17.49 2.37 -4.63
C GLU A 132 -16.52 1.55 -3.78
N ASN A 133 -15.74 2.20 -2.94
CA ASN A 133 -14.88 1.52 -1.98
C ASN A 133 -15.71 1.10 -0.76
N SER A 134 -16.66 0.19 -0.98
CA SER A 134 -17.58 -0.31 0.06
C SER A 134 -17.88 -1.79 -0.15
N PHE A 135 -17.70 -2.59 0.89
CA PHE A 135 -17.84 -4.04 0.88
C PHE A 135 -18.62 -4.51 2.08
N GLU A 136 -19.17 -5.73 1.98
CA GLU A 136 -19.88 -6.38 3.07
C GLU A 136 -19.17 -7.70 3.45
N TYR A 137 -19.15 -8.00 4.74
CA TYR A 137 -18.62 -9.23 5.30
C TYR A 137 -19.48 -9.67 6.48
N THR A 138 -19.67 -10.98 6.65
CA THR A 138 -20.34 -11.53 7.84
C THR A 138 -19.35 -12.37 8.62
N THR A 139 -19.15 -12.07 9.88
CA THR A 139 -18.23 -12.81 10.76
C THR A 139 -18.70 -14.25 10.95
N ASP A 140 -17.74 -15.18 11.06
CA ASP A 140 -18.05 -16.62 11.09
C ASP A 140 -18.67 -17.06 12.41
N VAL A 141 -18.17 -16.55 13.53
CA VAL A 141 -18.59 -16.94 14.89
C VAL A 141 -19.63 -15.97 15.45
N GLY A 142 -19.32 -14.68 15.46
CA GLY A 142 -20.22 -13.64 15.99
C GLY A 142 -21.45 -13.37 15.14
N LYS A 143 -21.43 -13.79 13.85
CA LYS A 143 -22.52 -13.57 12.86
C LYS A 143 -22.87 -12.10 12.64
N ASN A 144 -21.97 -11.18 12.99
CA ASN A 144 -22.17 -9.75 12.77
C ASN A 144 -22.00 -9.40 11.28
N LYS A 145 -22.86 -8.54 10.78
CA LYS A 145 -22.75 -8.00 9.41
C LYS A 145 -21.90 -6.72 9.45
N ILE A 146 -20.79 -6.72 8.75
CA ILE A 146 -19.85 -5.60 8.70
C ILE A 146 -19.90 -4.98 7.32
N LYS A 147 -20.03 -3.65 7.23
CA LYS A 147 -19.63 -2.89 6.04
C LYS A 147 -18.26 -2.31 6.28
N PHE A 148 -17.41 -2.34 5.26
CA PHE A 148 -16.05 -1.87 5.36
C PHE A 148 -15.55 -1.29 4.04
N LYS A 149 -14.44 -0.57 4.10
CA LYS A 149 -13.71 -0.05 2.94
C LYS A 149 -12.26 -0.50 2.96
N LEU A 150 -11.63 -0.56 1.80
CA LEU A 150 -10.18 -0.69 1.68
C LEU A 150 -9.51 0.64 2.04
N LEU A 151 -8.37 0.58 2.72
CA LEU A 151 -7.67 1.76 3.19
C LEU A 151 -7.02 2.52 2.03
N THR A 152 -7.08 3.84 2.09
CA THR A 152 -6.38 4.76 1.19
C THR A 152 -5.17 5.36 1.90
N GLY A 153 -4.35 6.12 1.18
CA GLY A 153 -3.24 6.87 1.76
C GLY A 153 -3.69 7.82 2.88
N LYS A 154 -4.90 8.37 2.80
CA LYS A 154 -5.49 9.23 3.83
C LYS A 154 -5.72 8.47 5.14
N GLU A 155 -6.38 7.30 5.07
CA GLU A 155 -6.59 6.49 6.27
C GLU A 155 -5.27 6.02 6.86
N GLU A 156 -4.29 5.62 6.02
CA GLU A 156 -2.98 5.17 6.51
C GLU A 156 -2.25 6.26 7.29
N SER A 157 -2.31 7.51 6.82
CA SER A 157 -1.74 8.66 7.52
C SER A 157 -2.42 8.91 8.88
N LEU A 158 -3.74 8.68 8.99
CA LEU A 158 -4.48 8.79 10.25
C LEU A 158 -4.13 7.63 11.19
N ILE A 159 -4.09 6.40 10.67
CA ILE A 159 -3.72 5.20 11.42
C ILE A 159 -2.33 5.36 12.03
N THR A 160 -1.35 5.82 11.25
CA THR A 160 0.01 6.05 11.73
C THR A 160 0.04 7.02 12.91
N LYS A 161 -0.67 8.13 12.83
CA LYS A 161 -0.78 9.11 13.94
C LYS A 161 -1.42 8.51 15.18
N ASP A 162 -2.51 7.75 15.03
CA ASP A 162 -3.22 7.11 16.13
C ASP A 162 -2.33 6.07 16.81
N ILE A 163 -1.58 5.27 16.04
CA ILE A 163 -0.64 4.27 16.56
C ILE A 163 0.52 4.95 17.31
N GLU A 164 1.11 6.02 16.76
CA GLU A 164 2.17 6.77 17.42
C GLU A 164 1.69 7.37 18.74
N GLN A 165 0.46 7.88 18.78
CA GLN A 165 -0.15 8.38 19.99
C GLN A 165 -0.32 7.27 21.04
N SER A 166 -0.84 6.11 20.65
CA SER A 166 -1.03 4.96 21.53
C SER A 166 0.31 4.44 22.10
N LYS A 167 1.36 4.40 21.29
CA LYS A 167 2.71 4.00 21.72
C LYS A 167 3.27 4.88 22.83
N LYS A 168 2.96 6.19 22.85
CA LYS A 168 3.36 7.11 23.92
C LYS A 168 2.77 6.73 25.29
N TYR A 169 1.64 6.01 25.28
CA TYR A 169 0.99 5.50 26.48
C TYR A 169 1.31 4.01 26.76
N GLY A 170 2.26 3.42 26.03
CA GLY A 170 2.73 2.05 26.25
C GLY A 170 1.84 0.97 25.62
N TYR A 171 0.89 1.32 24.75
CA TYR A 171 -0.01 0.38 24.09
C TYR A 171 0.32 0.22 22.60
N ASN A 172 0.33 -1.04 22.13
CA ASN A 172 0.33 -1.32 20.69
C ASN A 172 -1.09 -1.65 20.25
N THR A 173 -1.74 -0.71 19.55
CA THR A 173 -3.14 -0.82 19.13
C THR A 173 -3.27 -0.98 17.61
N GLU A 174 -2.26 -1.48 16.92
CA GLU A 174 -2.21 -1.52 15.46
C GLU A 174 -3.42 -2.22 14.85
N ILE A 175 -3.76 -3.44 15.33
CA ILE A 175 -4.88 -4.21 14.77
C ILE A 175 -6.21 -3.47 14.98
N THR A 176 -6.49 -3.05 16.20
CA THR A 176 -7.76 -2.35 16.53
C THR A 176 -7.87 -1.01 15.82
N THR A 177 -6.77 -0.28 15.69
CA THR A 177 -6.74 1.01 14.97
C THR A 177 -7.04 0.80 13.49
N ARG A 178 -6.38 -0.15 12.82
CA ARG A 178 -6.64 -0.45 11.40
C ARG A 178 -8.09 -0.89 11.17
N LEU A 179 -8.62 -1.79 11.98
CA LEU A 179 -10.01 -2.25 11.89
C LEU A 179 -11.00 -1.09 12.07
N ARG A 180 -10.77 -0.20 13.02
CA ARG A 180 -11.61 0.97 13.28
C ARG A 180 -11.67 1.95 12.11
N HIS A 181 -10.57 2.14 11.38
CA HIS A 181 -10.53 2.98 10.18
C HIS A 181 -11.12 2.29 8.94
N MET A 182 -11.16 0.97 8.94
CA MET A 182 -11.64 0.15 7.83
C MET A 182 -13.16 -0.07 7.91
N ILE A 183 -13.69 -0.42 9.10
CA ILE A 183 -15.10 -0.73 9.31
C ILE A 183 -15.93 0.56 9.31
N THR A 184 -17.02 0.57 8.55
CA THR A 184 -17.90 1.73 8.39
C THR A 184 -19.30 1.53 8.98
N ASP A 185 -19.70 0.27 9.19
CA ASP A 185 -21.00 -0.09 9.77
C ASP A 185 -20.94 -1.48 10.39
N VAL A 186 -21.67 -1.69 11.50
CA VAL A 186 -21.83 -2.98 12.17
C VAL A 186 -23.30 -3.19 12.45
N ASP A 187 -23.89 -4.23 11.87
CA ASP A 187 -25.30 -4.64 12.03
C ASP A 187 -26.31 -3.49 11.74
N GLY A 188 -25.94 -2.56 10.83
CA GLY A 188 -26.75 -1.41 10.45
C GLY A 188 -26.53 -0.15 11.31
N ASP A 189 -25.56 -0.15 12.22
CA ASP A 189 -25.16 1.02 13.00
C ASP A 189 -23.75 1.49 12.60
N SER A 190 -23.67 2.72 12.08
CA SER A 190 -22.45 3.37 11.62
C SER A 190 -21.85 4.35 12.64
N LYS A 191 -22.36 4.40 13.88
CA LYS A 191 -21.83 5.29 14.91
C LYS A 191 -20.40 4.89 15.30
N PRO A 192 -19.47 5.85 15.39
CA PRO A 192 -18.08 5.58 15.74
C PRO A 192 -17.91 4.86 17.08
N GLU A 193 -18.77 5.13 18.06
CA GLU A 193 -18.76 4.49 19.38
C GLU A 193 -19.07 3.00 19.26
N ASN A 194 -20.11 2.63 18.51
CA ASN A 194 -20.48 1.23 18.29
C ASN A 194 -19.41 0.46 17.51
N ILE A 195 -18.83 1.08 16.48
CA ILE A 195 -17.71 0.48 15.72
C ILE A 195 -16.52 0.26 16.64
N ASN A 196 -16.18 1.23 17.50
CA ASN A 196 -15.07 1.10 18.44
C ASN A 196 -15.30 -0.03 19.45
N ASP A 197 -16.50 -0.11 20.04
CA ASP A 197 -16.86 -1.17 20.98
C ASP A 197 -16.83 -2.55 20.30
N PHE A 198 -17.36 -2.65 19.09
CA PHE A 198 -17.31 -3.86 18.30
C PHE A 198 -15.87 -4.31 18.03
N VAL A 199 -15.01 -3.41 17.56
CA VAL A 199 -13.61 -3.72 17.24
C VAL A 199 -12.84 -4.19 18.47
N GLN A 200 -13.06 -3.58 19.64
CA GLN A 200 -12.41 -3.98 20.90
C GLN A 200 -12.86 -5.37 21.38
N ASN A 201 -14.11 -5.73 21.11
CA ASN A 201 -14.69 -7.00 21.54
C ASN A 201 -14.75 -8.06 20.43
N LEU A 202 -14.24 -7.77 19.23
CA LEU A 202 -14.24 -8.69 18.12
C LEU A 202 -13.41 -9.95 18.44
N LEU A 203 -14.01 -11.12 18.30
CA LEU A 203 -13.34 -12.39 18.55
C LEU A 203 -12.08 -12.51 17.69
N ALA A 204 -10.98 -12.97 18.28
CA ALA A 204 -9.70 -13.09 17.56
C ALA A 204 -9.79 -13.95 16.30
N ARG A 205 -10.64 -15.00 16.31
CA ARG A 205 -10.91 -15.86 15.14
C ARG A 205 -11.59 -15.06 14.02
N ASP A 206 -12.63 -14.29 14.36
CA ASP A 206 -13.36 -13.46 13.38
C ASP A 206 -12.50 -12.32 12.86
N SER A 207 -11.71 -11.68 13.74
CA SER A 207 -10.74 -10.66 13.35
C SER A 207 -9.70 -11.19 12.36
N ARG A 208 -9.17 -12.41 12.58
CA ARG A 208 -8.20 -13.02 11.67
C ARG A 208 -8.86 -13.38 10.32
N ALA A 209 -10.05 -13.99 10.35
CA ALA A 209 -10.78 -14.34 9.13
C ALA A 209 -11.13 -13.11 8.30
N PHE A 210 -11.60 -12.03 8.96
CA PHE A 210 -11.90 -10.77 8.29
C PHE A 210 -10.66 -10.15 7.64
N ARG A 211 -9.52 -10.07 8.35
CA ARG A 211 -8.27 -9.54 7.80
C ARG A 211 -7.75 -10.36 6.62
N ASN A 212 -7.87 -11.69 6.68
CA ASN A 212 -7.52 -12.56 5.56
C ASN A 212 -8.41 -12.28 4.34
N TYR A 213 -9.73 -12.13 4.56
CA TYR A 213 -10.66 -11.76 3.49
C TYR A 213 -10.31 -10.41 2.87
N VAL A 214 -10.03 -9.39 3.69
CA VAL A 214 -9.58 -8.08 3.20
C VAL A 214 -8.30 -8.21 2.36
N ALA A 215 -7.32 -8.96 2.84
CA ALA A 215 -6.08 -9.19 2.10
C ALA A 215 -6.32 -9.91 0.76
N GLU A 216 -7.29 -10.84 0.70
CA GLU A 216 -7.67 -11.55 -0.53
C GLU A 216 -8.26 -10.61 -1.58
N ILE A 217 -9.14 -9.68 -1.16
CA ILE A 217 -9.86 -8.79 -2.09
C ILE A 217 -9.13 -7.50 -2.41
N THR A 218 -8.07 -7.16 -1.68
CA THR A 218 -7.31 -5.93 -1.91
C THR A 218 -6.51 -6.04 -3.21
N PRO A 219 -6.77 -5.16 -4.20
CA PRO A 219 -5.90 -5.05 -5.37
C PRO A 219 -4.51 -4.60 -4.94
N ASP A 220 -3.48 -5.20 -5.50
CA ASP A 220 -2.09 -4.83 -5.20
C ASP A 220 -1.17 -5.28 -6.34
N ILE A 221 0.07 -4.83 -6.30
CA ILE A 221 1.16 -5.41 -7.07
C ILE A 221 1.69 -6.62 -6.30
N ASP A 222 1.93 -7.72 -7.02
CA ASP A 222 2.55 -8.91 -6.43
C ASP A 222 4.06 -8.75 -6.42
N LEU A 223 4.61 -8.59 -5.23
CA LEU A 223 6.04 -8.41 -4.99
C LEU A 223 6.72 -9.71 -4.55
N GLU A 224 6.01 -10.84 -4.58
CA GLU A 224 6.61 -12.14 -4.30
C GLU A 224 7.27 -12.67 -5.57
N GLN A 225 8.55 -13.01 -5.49
CA GLN A 225 9.30 -13.64 -6.57
C GLN A 225 9.96 -14.92 -6.08
N GLU A 226 9.91 -15.96 -6.91
CA GLU A 226 10.64 -17.20 -6.70
C GLU A 226 12.09 -17.01 -7.16
N VAL A 227 13.03 -17.21 -6.26
CA VAL A 227 14.46 -17.05 -6.50
C VAL A 227 15.23 -18.31 -6.13
N GLU A 228 16.28 -18.64 -6.88
CA GLU A 228 17.20 -19.74 -6.56
C GLU A 228 18.38 -19.21 -5.75
N ILE A 229 18.55 -19.72 -4.53
CA ILE A 229 19.65 -19.37 -3.63
C ILE A 229 20.29 -20.65 -3.13
N GLY A 230 21.59 -20.82 -3.43
CA GLY A 230 22.33 -22.01 -2.98
C GLY A 230 21.79 -23.33 -3.54
N GLY A 231 21.01 -23.29 -4.62
CA GLY A 231 20.36 -24.48 -5.22
C GLY A 231 18.99 -24.81 -4.64
N GLU A 232 18.47 -23.96 -3.77
CA GLU A 232 17.10 -24.05 -3.24
C GLU A 232 16.22 -22.94 -3.81
N SER A 233 14.96 -23.29 -4.20
CA SER A 233 13.96 -22.30 -4.64
C SER A 233 13.22 -21.76 -3.43
N VAL A 234 13.22 -20.43 -3.26
CA VAL A 234 12.57 -19.74 -2.16
C VAL A 234 11.72 -18.59 -2.67
N ASN A 235 10.55 -18.39 -2.08
CA ASN A 235 9.75 -17.21 -2.33
C ASN A 235 10.22 -16.06 -1.46
N VAL A 236 10.60 -14.96 -2.08
CA VAL A 236 11.04 -13.73 -1.42
C VAL A 236 10.09 -12.60 -1.75
N SER A 237 9.61 -11.92 -0.72
CA SER A 237 8.80 -10.70 -0.89
C SER A 237 9.71 -9.48 -0.91
N ILE A 238 9.61 -8.67 -1.97
CA ILE A 238 10.36 -7.43 -2.11
C ILE A 238 9.78 -6.39 -1.14
N PRO A 239 10.56 -5.89 -0.16
CA PRO A 239 10.05 -4.93 0.82
C PRO A 239 9.95 -3.53 0.21
N LEU A 240 8.78 -2.90 0.33
CA LEU A 240 8.57 -1.48 -0.02
C LEU A 240 8.92 -0.59 1.18
N THR A 241 10.18 -0.59 1.59
CA THR A 241 10.69 0.30 2.64
C THR A 241 11.13 1.66 2.08
N ALA A 242 11.54 2.59 2.94
CA ALA A 242 12.08 3.87 2.48
C ALA A 242 13.34 3.65 1.63
N GLU A 243 14.16 2.65 1.98
CA GLU A 243 15.38 2.28 1.24
C GLU A 243 15.09 1.82 -0.19
N PHE A 244 13.89 1.29 -0.47
CA PHE A 244 13.47 0.89 -1.80
C PHE A 244 13.60 2.04 -2.83
N LEU A 245 13.38 3.27 -2.41
CA LEU A 245 13.44 4.46 -3.27
C LEU A 245 14.81 5.14 -3.26
N TRP A 246 15.73 4.74 -2.39
CA TRP A 246 17.03 5.36 -2.37
C TRP A 246 17.92 4.84 -3.50
N PRO A 247 18.66 5.74 -4.18
CA PRO A 247 19.69 5.29 -5.09
C PRO A 247 20.68 4.44 -4.30
N GLN A 248 20.93 3.23 -4.79
CA GLN A 248 22.04 2.45 -4.25
C GLN A 248 23.30 3.29 -4.44
N THR A 249 23.95 3.62 -3.34
CA THR A 249 25.17 4.43 -3.34
C THR A 249 26.20 3.73 -4.23
N ILE A 250 26.59 4.42 -5.31
CA ILE A 250 27.70 4.05 -6.17
C ILE A 250 28.98 4.08 -5.35
#